data_1c4084ccf0c31845668158344bd6812c
#
_entry.id   1c4084ccf0c31845668158344bd6812c
#
_cell.length_a   1.000
_cell.length_b   1.000
_cell.length_c   1.000
_cell.angle_alpha   90.00
_cell.angle_beta   90.00
_cell.angle_gamma   90.00
#
_symmetry.space_group_name_H-M   'P 1'
#
loop_
_entity.id
_entity.type
_entity.pdbx_description
1 polymer ?
#
loop_
_entity_poly.entity_id
_entity_poly.type
_entity_poly.pdbx_seq_one_letter_code
_entity_poly.pdbx_strand_id
1 'polypeptide(L)'
;MIFDLDLDRVRNRPGIKWERHGDDVLCAWVADMDLEVPEFITNAVIERINSGGLGYGFYDEPIPVLEAFRDRMRNAFDWRVEVSEIIRVHDVIQGLELVLDTLVPP
;
A
#
# COMPACT_ATOMS: atom_id res chain seq x y z
N MET A 1 17.35 -15.66 -3.60
CA MET A 1 16.08 -15.99 -4.31
C MET A 1 14.98 -15.15 -3.64
N ILE A 2 14.13 -14.46 -4.38
CA ILE A 2 13.13 -13.51 -3.83
C ILE A 2 12.10 -14.19 -2.89
N PHE A 3 12.10 -15.51 -2.78
CA PHE A 3 11.10 -16.31 -2.06
C PHE A 3 11.71 -17.26 -1.03
N ASP A 4 12.82 -16.89 -0.42
CA ASP A 4 13.38 -17.64 0.71
C ASP A 4 12.67 -17.15 1.99
N LEU A 5 11.52 -17.76 2.29
CA LEU A 5 10.71 -17.44 3.45
C LEU A 5 11.23 -18.24 4.66
N ASP A 6 11.78 -17.54 5.63
CA ASP A 6 12.01 -18.07 6.97
C ASP A 6 10.66 -18.07 7.72
N LEU A 7 10.04 -19.25 7.82
CA LEU A 7 8.72 -19.40 8.44
C LEU A 7 8.71 -19.03 9.93
N ASP A 8 9.80 -19.28 10.65
CA ASP A 8 9.89 -18.93 12.07
C ASP A 8 9.93 -17.42 12.23
N ARG A 9 10.64 -16.72 11.36
CA ARG A 9 10.68 -15.26 11.34
C ARG A 9 9.33 -14.65 10.94
N VAL A 10 8.64 -15.25 9.96
CA VAL A 10 7.32 -14.77 9.51
C VAL A 10 6.27 -14.94 10.63
N ARG A 11 6.24 -16.07 11.31
CA ARG A 11 5.31 -16.35 12.40
C ARG A 11 5.51 -15.43 13.61
N ASN A 12 6.73 -14.99 13.84
CA ASN A 12 7.08 -14.08 14.94
C ASN A 12 6.91 -12.59 14.57
N ARG A 13 6.38 -12.27 13.39
CA ARG A 13 6.06 -10.88 13.04
C ARG A 13 4.88 -10.37 13.86
N PRO A 14 4.97 -9.14 14.38
CA PRO A 14 3.82 -8.51 15.02
C PRO A 14 2.70 -8.29 14.00
N GLY A 15 1.47 -8.56 14.41
CA GLY A 15 0.30 -8.29 13.59
C GLY A 15 -0.76 -9.38 13.65
N ILE A 16 -1.99 -8.98 13.40
CA ILE A 16 -3.18 -9.82 13.56
C ILE A 16 -3.14 -11.12 12.74
N LYS A 17 -2.39 -11.13 11.63
CA LYS A 17 -2.34 -12.29 10.74
C LYS A 17 -1.83 -13.52 11.46
N TRP A 18 -0.73 -13.39 12.17
CA TRP A 18 -0.03 -14.50 12.82
C TRP A 18 -0.33 -14.63 14.32
N GLU A 19 -0.70 -13.54 14.99
CA GLU A 19 -1.00 -13.54 16.43
C GLU A 19 -2.37 -14.14 16.79
N ARG A 20 -3.30 -14.19 15.83
CA ARG A 20 -4.69 -14.59 16.09
C ARG A 20 -4.90 -16.09 16.27
N HIS A 21 -4.07 -16.91 15.65
CA HIS A 21 -4.22 -18.36 15.61
C HIS A 21 -2.97 -19.05 16.17
N GLY A 22 -3.14 -20.30 16.58
CA GLY A 22 -2.02 -21.09 17.10
C GLY A 22 -0.99 -21.48 16.02
N ASP A 23 0.17 -21.94 16.47
CA ASP A 23 1.33 -22.23 15.61
C ASP A 23 1.10 -23.38 14.62
N ASP A 24 0.07 -24.18 14.80
CA ASP A 24 -0.36 -25.28 13.95
C ASP A 24 -1.24 -24.83 12.77
N VAL A 25 -1.59 -23.52 12.71
CA VAL A 25 -2.45 -22.95 11.68
C VAL A 25 -1.63 -22.19 10.64
N LEU A 26 -1.84 -22.53 9.36
CA LEU A 26 -1.33 -21.74 8.25
C LEU A 26 -2.24 -20.53 8.00
N CYS A 27 -1.75 -19.34 8.35
CA CYS A 27 -2.53 -18.10 8.26
C CYS A 27 -2.56 -17.56 6.83
N ALA A 28 -3.70 -17.69 6.16
CA ALA A 28 -3.96 -17.17 4.81
C ALA A 28 -5.27 -16.34 4.70
N TRP A 29 -5.75 -15.81 5.84
CA TRP A 29 -7.07 -15.18 5.94
C TRP A 29 -7.06 -13.66 5.71
N VAL A 30 -5.91 -13.03 5.81
CA VAL A 30 -5.75 -11.59 5.57
C VAL A 30 -4.63 -11.36 4.54
N ALA A 31 -4.82 -10.38 3.66
CA ALA A 31 -3.89 -10.06 2.58
C ALA A 31 -2.66 -9.26 3.08
N ASP A 32 -2.03 -9.77 4.13
CA ASP A 32 -0.80 -9.21 4.67
C ASP A 32 0.41 -9.94 4.08
N MET A 33 1.41 -9.20 3.64
CA MET A 33 2.53 -9.76 2.90
C MET A 33 3.56 -10.37 3.85
N ASP A 34 3.90 -11.65 3.61
CA ASP A 34 4.91 -12.36 4.38
C ASP A 34 6.35 -12.14 3.89
N LEU A 35 6.50 -11.55 2.73
CA LEU A 35 7.81 -11.23 2.17
C LEU A 35 8.47 -10.05 2.90
N GLU A 36 9.80 -10.05 2.93
CA GLU A 36 10.55 -8.91 3.42
C GLU A 36 10.32 -7.68 2.55
N VAL A 37 10.25 -6.52 3.19
CA VAL A 37 10.21 -5.24 2.46
C VAL A 37 11.58 -5.04 1.79
N PRO A 38 11.64 -4.82 0.47
CA PRO A 38 12.89 -4.56 -0.22
C PRO A 38 13.66 -3.38 0.39
N GLU A 39 14.97 -3.52 0.51
CA GLU A 39 15.84 -2.51 1.15
C GLU A 39 15.68 -1.10 0.57
N PHE A 40 15.48 -0.97 -0.74
CA PHE A 40 15.30 0.35 -1.35
C PHE A 40 14.04 1.06 -0.86
N ILE A 41 12.97 0.32 -0.53
CA ILE A 41 11.74 0.88 0.04
C ILE A 41 12.00 1.28 1.49
N THR A 42 12.60 0.40 2.27
CA THR A 42 12.94 0.68 3.68
C THR A 42 13.84 1.91 3.79
N ASN A 43 14.89 1.98 2.96
CA ASN A 43 15.82 3.11 2.95
C ASN A 43 15.12 4.42 2.56
N ALA A 44 14.24 4.42 1.57
CA ALA A 44 13.48 5.61 1.18
C ALA A 44 12.57 6.12 2.32
N VAL A 45 11.93 5.21 3.06
CA VAL A 45 11.11 5.58 4.23
C VAL A 45 11.98 6.17 5.34
N ILE A 46 13.11 5.53 5.67
CA ILE A 46 14.04 6.01 6.70
C ILE A 46 14.59 7.39 6.33
N GLU A 47 15.00 7.59 5.08
CA GLU A 47 15.49 8.88 4.58
C GLU A 47 14.42 9.97 4.74
N ARG A 48 13.17 9.67 4.39
CA ARG A 48 12.04 10.59 4.55
C ARG A 48 11.81 10.97 6.01
N ILE A 49 11.88 10.03 6.93
CA ILE A 49 11.76 10.27 8.37
C ILE A 49 12.91 11.17 8.86
N ASN A 50 14.15 10.83 8.51
CA ASN A 50 15.34 11.56 8.94
C ASN A 50 15.40 13.00 8.40
N SER A 51 14.82 13.24 7.21
CA SER A 51 14.72 14.59 6.64
C SER A 51 13.66 15.47 7.30
N GLY A 52 12.91 14.95 8.28
CA GLY A 52 11.81 15.66 8.92
C GLY A 52 10.56 15.82 8.04
N GLY A 53 10.47 15.09 6.94
CA GLY A 53 9.47 15.26 5.91
C GLY A 53 8.12 14.58 6.16
N LEU A 54 7.66 14.45 7.42
CA LEU A 54 6.37 13.86 7.78
C LEU A 54 5.24 14.89 7.96
N GLY A 55 5.52 16.17 7.69
CA GLY A 55 4.54 17.25 7.76
C GLY A 55 3.57 17.28 6.57
N TYR A 56 2.72 18.29 6.57
CA TYR A 56 1.83 18.56 5.44
C TYR A 56 2.63 18.90 4.18
N GLY A 57 2.23 18.32 3.04
CA GLY A 57 2.75 18.71 1.72
C GLY A 57 2.04 19.94 1.17
N PHE A 58 2.62 20.55 0.15
CA PHE A 58 1.95 21.59 -0.62
C PHE A 58 0.87 20.96 -1.52
N TYR A 59 -0.32 21.58 -1.55
CA TYR A 59 -1.44 21.06 -2.33
C TYR A 59 -1.32 21.39 -3.82
N ASP A 60 -0.52 22.41 -4.17
CA ASP A 60 -0.39 22.94 -5.54
C ASP A 60 0.80 22.32 -6.31
N GLU A 61 1.57 21.44 -5.69
CA GLU A 61 2.69 20.77 -6.35
C GLU A 61 2.28 19.41 -6.95
N PRO A 62 2.96 18.97 -8.01
CA PRO A 62 2.79 17.63 -8.52
C PRO A 62 2.95 16.60 -7.40
N ILE A 63 1.99 15.69 -7.29
CA ILE A 63 2.02 14.64 -6.26
C ILE A 63 2.70 13.42 -6.88
N PRO A 64 3.96 13.12 -6.54
CA PRO A 64 4.75 12.09 -7.22
C PRO A 64 4.09 10.71 -7.26
N VAL A 65 3.30 10.36 -6.23
CA VAL A 65 2.60 9.08 -6.18
C VAL A 65 1.50 8.98 -7.25
N LEU A 66 0.83 10.10 -7.59
CA LEU A 66 -0.21 10.09 -8.63
C LEU A 66 0.42 9.96 -10.02
N GLU A 67 1.55 10.62 -10.24
CA GLU A 67 2.31 10.50 -11.48
C GLU A 67 2.85 9.08 -11.66
N ALA A 68 3.43 8.50 -10.63
CA ALA A 68 3.91 7.12 -10.64
C ALA A 68 2.76 6.12 -10.90
N PHE A 69 1.60 6.35 -10.31
CA PHE A 69 0.41 5.54 -10.55
C PHE A 69 -0.06 5.65 -12.01
N ARG A 70 -0.24 6.87 -12.53
CA ARG A 70 -0.59 7.12 -13.96
C ARG A 70 0.36 6.38 -14.89
N ASP A 71 1.68 6.52 -14.67
CA ASP A 71 2.68 5.91 -15.52
C ASP A 71 2.66 4.39 -15.44
N ARG A 72 2.43 3.83 -14.26
CA ARG A 72 2.23 2.38 -14.07
C ARG A 72 0.99 1.89 -14.80
N MET A 73 -0.15 2.59 -14.69
CA MET A 73 -1.40 2.20 -15.36
C MET A 73 -1.20 2.18 -16.87
N ARG A 74 -0.57 3.21 -17.42
CA ARG A 74 -0.25 3.26 -18.84
C ARG A 74 0.68 2.15 -19.30
N ASN A 75 1.77 1.91 -18.56
CA ASN A 75 2.83 1.00 -19.00
C ASN A 75 2.48 -0.48 -18.79
N ALA A 76 1.77 -0.82 -17.73
CA ALA A 76 1.46 -2.21 -17.37
C ALA A 76 0.10 -2.68 -17.90
N PHE A 77 -0.85 -1.76 -18.11
CA PHE A 77 -2.25 -2.11 -18.41
C PHE A 77 -2.80 -1.38 -19.65
N ASP A 78 -2.00 -0.55 -20.34
CA ASP A 78 -2.43 0.33 -21.42
C ASP A 78 -3.65 1.20 -21.03
N TRP A 79 -3.79 1.49 -19.75
CA TRP A 79 -4.86 2.32 -19.22
C TRP A 79 -4.38 3.77 -19.12
N ARG A 80 -4.99 4.65 -19.92
CA ARG A 80 -4.69 6.07 -19.95
C ARG A 80 -5.62 6.80 -19.00
N VAL A 81 -5.06 7.27 -17.89
CA VAL A 81 -5.73 8.07 -16.87
C VAL A 81 -4.91 9.35 -16.66
N GLU A 82 -5.57 10.47 -16.50
CA GLU A 82 -4.91 11.73 -16.17
C GLU A 82 -4.81 11.90 -14.65
N VAL A 83 -3.79 12.62 -14.18
CA VAL A 83 -3.58 12.84 -12.74
C VAL A 83 -4.79 13.51 -12.09
N SER A 84 -5.50 14.39 -12.83
CA SER A 84 -6.71 15.06 -12.36
C SER A 84 -7.92 14.13 -12.19
N GLU A 85 -7.86 12.92 -12.75
CA GLU A 85 -8.90 11.90 -12.62
C GLU A 85 -8.64 10.92 -11.47
N ILE A 86 -7.53 11.11 -10.74
CA ILE A 86 -7.13 10.22 -9.65
C ILE A 86 -7.44 10.85 -8.31
N ILE A 87 -8.30 10.20 -7.54
CA ILE A 87 -8.63 10.59 -6.17
C ILE A 87 -7.92 9.66 -5.19
N ARG A 88 -7.23 10.26 -4.21
CA ARG A 88 -6.59 9.49 -3.13
C ARG A 88 -7.58 9.22 -2.01
N VAL A 89 -7.60 8.00 -1.56
CA VAL A 89 -8.37 7.56 -0.38
C VAL A 89 -7.42 6.88 0.62
N HIS A 90 -7.81 6.75 1.87
CA HIS A 90 -6.96 6.16 2.89
C HIS A 90 -6.89 4.64 2.76
N ASP A 91 -7.99 4.02 2.35
CA ASP A 91 -8.10 2.58 2.15
C ASP A 91 -9.22 2.23 1.14
N VAL A 92 -9.33 0.96 0.84
CA VAL A 92 -10.30 0.43 -0.14
C VAL A 92 -11.74 0.62 0.33
N ILE A 93 -12.01 0.52 1.64
CA ILE A 93 -13.36 0.66 2.20
C ILE A 93 -13.86 2.09 2.02
N GLN A 94 -13.04 3.09 2.35
CA GLN A 94 -13.36 4.49 2.09
C GLN A 94 -13.59 4.76 0.60
N GLY A 95 -12.79 4.16 -0.27
CA GLY A 95 -13.00 4.27 -1.72
C GLY A 95 -14.35 3.71 -2.16
N LEU A 96 -14.73 2.55 -1.62
CA LEU A 96 -16.03 1.92 -1.89
C LEU A 96 -17.19 2.78 -1.37
N GLU A 97 -17.11 3.26 -0.15
CA GLU A 97 -18.13 4.15 0.44
C GLU A 97 -18.33 5.39 -0.43
N LEU A 98 -17.25 6.07 -0.82
CA LEU A 98 -17.31 7.25 -1.67
C LEU A 98 -18.01 6.97 -3.02
N VAL A 99 -17.70 5.83 -3.63
CA VAL A 99 -18.33 5.42 -4.90
C VAL A 99 -19.81 5.14 -4.71
N LEU A 100 -20.19 4.41 -3.65
CA LEU A 100 -21.59 4.09 -3.37
C LEU A 100 -22.38 5.36 -3.07
N ASP A 101 -21.89 6.23 -2.21
CA ASP A 101 -22.56 7.48 -1.85
C ASP A 101 -22.75 8.44 -3.05
N THR A 102 -21.83 8.37 -4.01
CA THR A 102 -21.86 9.26 -5.17
C THR A 102 -22.71 8.72 -6.32
N LEU A 103 -22.67 7.42 -6.56
CA LEU A 103 -23.24 6.80 -7.76
C LEU A 103 -24.53 6.02 -7.50
N VAL A 104 -24.81 5.65 -6.26
CA VAL A 104 -26.04 4.90 -5.91
C VAL A 104 -27.01 5.88 -5.27
N PRO A 105 -28.16 6.15 -5.90
CA PRO A 105 -29.18 7.00 -5.29
C PRO A 105 -29.76 6.34 -4.03
N PRO A 106 -30.22 7.12 -3.05
CA PRO A 106 -30.83 6.61 -1.82
C PRO A 106 -32.13 5.85 -2.08
#